data_8ae41232b34a3882f49ecfc6afad7a7c
#
_entry.id   8ae41232b34a3882f49ecfc6afad7a7c
#
_cell.length_a   1.000
_cell.length_b   1.000
_cell.length_c   1.000
_cell.angle_alpha   90.00
_cell.angle_beta   90.00
_cell.angle_gamma   90.00
#
_symmetry.space_group_name_H-M   'P 1'
#
loop_
_entity.id
_entity.type
_entity.pdbx_description
1 polymer ?
#
loop_
_entity_poly.entity_id
_entity_poly.type
_entity_poly.pdbx_seq_one_letter_code
_entity_poly.pdbx_strand_id
1 'polypeptide(L)'
;MEDLELNKIQPPPASVGLWLGYGALCVGMFMAILDIQVVVTSLAVIEDALKIGADRMSWVQTTYLIAEIISIPLTGLLIRIFTIRWLFVGAIFTFTLASIGCAFSYDFFSLILFRVLQGFAGGVLIPLVFAAIFLLFGKGLNQTIATTIGGLLAVLAPTLGPLTGGWITESYTWHWLFLINVAPGIVTLVIGIFCLPRNLTRLSQFRTLDWISLAYVAVALAALLVGLKEAPEQGWLAPQVFGCFLIFVIGVYLAVRRPASAISFWLLRDRNLAFGCVLSFILGIGLFGSVYLLPLFLAFVHGMGPLDIGLVILVTGIAQLVTAPLAVQVDRYVDARLLSAVGFAAFAIGLLMSGFQTIATGYDEMFWPQVVRGAFVALCILPPIRFALGFISREHIADASGLFNLSRNLGGAIGIALIDTIVFSRGPEHADQIIDLMKEEPAKAASILGLTVDELPDSQDPMGLLGVMDVVEQASITLAINEAWVVLALITAMALGVLLAMGPIRTPAPQVPTGARP
;
A
#
# COMPACT_ATOMS: atom_id res chain seq x y z
N MET A 1 -34.90 -6.11 19.40
CA MET A 1 -35.28 -4.70 19.65
C MET A 1 -34.09 -3.75 19.65
N GLU A 2 -32.86 -4.24 19.95
CA GLU A 2 -31.62 -3.44 19.93
C GLU A 2 -31.14 -3.07 18.50
N ASP A 3 -31.44 -3.90 17.51
CA ASP A 3 -31.04 -3.66 16.10
C ASP A 3 -31.79 -2.49 15.43
N LEU A 4 -32.90 -2.05 16.00
CA LEU A 4 -33.68 -0.92 15.50
C LEU A 4 -33.13 0.45 15.94
N GLU A 5 -32.28 0.50 16.96
CA GLU A 5 -31.71 1.77 17.42
C GLU A 5 -30.48 2.24 16.64
N LEU A 6 -29.68 1.31 16.11
CA LEU A 6 -28.49 1.67 15.30
C LEU A 6 -28.84 2.36 13.99
N ASN A 7 -30.02 2.06 13.44
CA ASN A 7 -30.51 2.68 12.19
C ASN A 7 -31.05 4.11 12.38
N LYS A 8 -31.17 4.58 13.62
CA LYS A 8 -31.68 5.93 13.95
C LYS A 8 -30.61 6.96 14.26
N ILE A 9 -29.31 6.55 14.33
CA ILE A 9 -28.24 7.51 14.56
C ILE A 9 -28.01 8.27 13.25
N GLN A 10 -28.63 9.43 13.14
CA GLN A 10 -28.29 10.38 12.07
C GLN A 10 -26.83 10.81 12.23
N PRO A 11 -26.07 10.98 11.12
CA PRO A 11 -24.73 11.51 11.22
C PRO A 11 -24.75 12.85 11.95
N PRO A 12 -23.79 13.11 12.82
CA PRO A 12 -23.68 14.39 13.49
C PRO A 12 -23.63 15.54 12.46
N PRO A 13 -24.16 16.72 12.79
CA PRO A 13 -24.05 17.87 11.88
C PRO A 13 -22.55 18.12 11.58
N ALA A 14 -22.25 18.49 10.35
CA ALA A 14 -20.87 18.76 9.90
C ALA A 14 -20.34 20.05 10.55
N SER A 15 -19.98 19.95 11.81
CA SER A 15 -19.37 21.04 12.61
C SER A 15 -17.87 21.17 12.31
N VAL A 16 -17.29 22.33 12.61
CA VAL A 16 -15.84 22.57 12.54
C VAL A 16 -15.09 21.52 13.37
N GLY A 17 -15.59 21.19 14.56
CA GLY A 17 -15.00 20.15 15.41
C GLY A 17 -14.97 18.78 14.74
N LEU A 18 -16.04 18.39 14.02
CA LEU A 18 -16.08 17.14 13.28
C LEU A 18 -15.02 17.09 12.17
N TRP A 19 -14.85 18.19 11.43
CA TRP A 19 -13.83 18.30 10.39
C TRP A 19 -12.41 18.27 10.95
N LEU A 20 -12.16 18.92 12.08
CA LEU A 20 -10.87 18.83 12.79
C LEU A 20 -10.59 17.39 13.27
N GLY A 21 -11.60 16.72 13.83
CA GLY A 21 -11.49 15.31 14.22
C GLY A 21 -11.20 14.39 13.05
N TYR A 22 -11.88 14.59 11.91
CA TYR A 22 -11.63 13.85 10.68
C TYR A 22 -10.23 14.16 10.09
N GLY A 23 -9.81 15.42 10.14
CA GLY A 23 -8.45 15.83 9.74
C GLY A 23 -7.38 15.13 10.58
N ALA A 24 -7.60 14.99 11.89
CA ALA A 24 -6.70 14.23 12.76
C ALA A 24 -6.63 12.75 12.38
N LEU A 25 -7.78 12.11 12.04
CA LEU A 25 -7.79 10.74 11.51
C LEU A 25 -6.96 10.64 10.23
N CYS A 26 -7.13 11.58 9.29
CA CYS A 26 -6.40 11.61 8.03
C CYS A 26 -4.89 11.78 8.22
N VAL A 27 -4.46 12.66 9.15
CA VAL A 27 -3.05 12.84 9.50
C VAL A 27 -2.49 11.57 10.15
N GLY A 28 -3.23 10.90 11.04
CA GLY A 28 -2.82 9.63 11.63
C GLY A 28 -2.61 8.52 10.58
N MET A 29 -3.52 8.40 9.60
CA MET A 29 -3.37 7.49 8.47
C MET A 29 -2.13 7.87 7.62
N PHE A 30 -1.97 9.15 7.31
CA PHE A 30 -0.84 9.66 6.55
C PHE A 30 0.49 9.31 7.22
N MET A 31 0.60 9.51 8.54
CA MET A 31 1.78 9.13 9.33
C MET A 31 2.08 7.64 9.23
N ALA A 32 1.06 6.78 9.36
CA ALA A 32 1.24 5.33 9.29
C ALA A 32 1.77 4.87 7.92
N ILE A 33 1.23 5.44 6.82
CA ILE A 33 1.67 5.11 5.46
C ILE A 33 3.05 5.70 5.16
N LEU A 34 3.30 6.95 5.60
CA LEU A 34 4.59 7.63 5.42
C LEU A 34 5.73 6.87 6.11
N ASP A 35 5.50 6.40 7.34
CA ASP A 35 6.49 5.71 8.18
C ASP A 35 7.07 4.46 7.50
N ILE A 36 6.25 3.74 6.73
CA ILE A 36 6.71 2.58 5.95
C ILE A 36 7.79 3.00 4.95
N GLN A 37 7.54 4.06 4.21
CA GLN A 37 8.38 4.48 3.09
C GLN A 37 9.64 5.24 3.54
N VAL A 38 9.51 6.01 4.61
CA VAL A 38 10.63 6.75 5.23
C VAL A 38 11.72 5.79 5.72
N VAL A 39 11.33 4.66 6.31
CA VAL A 39 12.27 3.66 6.83
C VAL A 39 12.96 2.88 5.71
N VAL A 40 12.25 2.58 4.61
CA VAL A 40 12.81 1.80 3.48
C VAL A 40 14.07 2.45 2.90
N THR A 41 14.05 3.76 2.70
CA THR A 41 15.19 4.49 2.12
C THR A 41 16.41 4.58 3.02
N SER A 42 16.24 4.24 4.31
CA SER A 42 17.26 4.42 5.34
C SER A 42 17.71 3.10 5.97
N LEU A 43 17.26 1.96 5.42
CA LEU A 43 17.54 0.64 6.00
C LEU A 43 19.05 0.37 6.12
N ALA A 44 19.84 0.74 5.12
CA ALA A 44 21.31 0.55 5.15
C ALA A 44 21.97 1.35 6.27
N VAL A 45 21.49 2.58 6.56
CA VAL A 45 22.02 3.40 7.66
C VAL A 45 21.65 2.80 9.03
N ILE A 46 20.45 2.22 9.14
CA ILE A 46 20.00 1.52 10.35
C ILE A 46 20.81 0.23 10.57
N GLU A 47 21.09 -0.50 9.49
CA GLU A 47 21.92 -1.72 9.50
C GLU A 47 23.31 -1.43 10.06
N ASP A 48 23.99 -0.43 9.51
CA ASP A 48 25.33 -0.01 9.95
C ASP A 48 25.32 0.46 11.42
N ALA A 49 24.33 1.28 11.79
CA ALA A 49 24.22 1.82 13.14
C ALA A 49 23.98 0.76 14.22
N LEU A 50 23.16 -0.24 13.94
CA LEU A 50 22.82 -1.32 14.88
C LEU A 50 23.71 -2.58 14.69
N LYS A 51 24.62 -2.58 13.70
CA LYS A 51 25.50 -3.70 13.33
C LYS A 51 24.73 -5.00 13.11
N ILE A 52 23.60 -4.92 12.43
CA ILE A 52 22.78 -6.05 12.02
C ILE A 52 23.21 -6.47 10.61
N GLY A 53 23.28 -7.78 10.34
CA GLY A 53 23.63 -8.23 9.00
C GLY A 53 22.55 -7.92 7.96
N ALA A 54 22.93 -7.84 6.68
CA ALA A 54 22.04 -7.53 5.56
C ALA A 54 20.82 -8.49 5.47
N ASP A 55 20.99 -9.75 5.90
CA ASP A 55 19.95 -10.76 6.02
C ASP A 55 18.80 -10.36 6.97
N ARG A 56 19.11 -9.55 7.99
CA ARG A 56 18.15 -9.09 9.00
C ARG A 56 17.59 -7.70 8.72
N MET A 57 18.26 -6.89 7.91
CA MET A 57 17.86 -5.51 7.61
C MET A 57 16.42 -5.42 7.12
N SER A 58 16.02 -6.24 6.17
CA SER A 58 14.67 -6.25 5.59
C SER A 58 13.56 -6.60 6.61
N TRP A 59 13.89 -7.30 7.72
CA TRP A 59 12.93 -7.62 8.76
C TRP A 59 12.44 -6.39 9.54
N VAL A 60 13.20 -5.30 9.56
CA VAL A 60 12.77 -4.02 10.17
C VAL A 60 11.50 -3.50 9.51
N GLN A 61 11.37 -3.64 8.20
CA GLN A 61 10.18 -3.27 7.46
C GLN A 61 9.13 -4.39 7.45
N THR A 62 9.55 -5.64 7.23
CA THR A 62 8.65 -6.78 7.10
C THR A 62 7.80 -7.00 8.35
N THR A 63 8.37 -6.85 9.55
CA THR A 63 7.62 -7.02 10.80
C THR A 63 6.54 -5.95 11.00
N TYR A 64 6.80 -4.71 10.58
CA TYR A 64 5.78 -3.67 10.55
C TYR A 64 4.64 -4.06 9.60
N LEU A 65 4.95 -4.47 8.36
CA LEU A 65 3.95 -4.84 7.37
C LEU A 65 3.12 -6.06 7.79
N ILE A 66 3.74 -7.07 8.44
CA ILE A 66 3.02 -8.22 8.99
C ILE A 66 2.01 -7.75 10.05
N ALA A 67 2.45 -6.93 11.01
CA ALA A 67 1.59 -6.44 12.07
C ALA A 67 0.46 -5.53 11.52
N GLU A 68 0.77 -4.70 10.53
CA GLU A 68 -0.19 -3.85 9.83
C GLU A 68 -1.27 -4.68 9.14
N ILE A 69 -0.89 -5.64 8.30
CA ILE A 69 -1.85 -6.47 7.55
C ILE A 69 -2.74 -7.31 8.50
N ILE A 70 -2.20 -7.77 9.62
CA ILE A 70 -2.98 -8.47 10.64
C ILE A 70 -4.02 -7.55 11.29
N SER A 71 -3.70 -6.28 11.54
CA SER A 71 -4.58 -5.36 12.25
C SER A 71 -5.68 -4.74 11.37
N ILE A 72 -5.45 -4.64 10.05
CA ILE A 72 -6.41 -4.07 9.10
C ILE A 72 -7.81 -4.71 9.19
N PRO A 73 -7.97 -6.04 9.08
CA PRO A 73 -9.29 -6.66 9.13
C PRO A 73 -9.92 -6.61 10.53
N LEU A 74 -9.12 -6.39 11.58
CA LEU A 74 -9.63 -6.24 12.94
C LEU A 74 -10.29 -4.89 13.19
N THR A 75 -10.00 -3.89 12.36
CA THR A 75 -10.47 -2.51 12.56
C THR A 75 -12.00 -2.43 12.68
N GLY A 76 -12.74 -3.17 11.85
CA GLY A 76 -14.20 -3.20 11.91
C GLY A 76 -14.74 -3.67 13.26
N LEU A 77 -14.18 -4.75 13.75
CA LEU A 77 -14.48 -5.31 15.06
C LEU A 77 -14.13 -4.33 16.19
N LEU A 78 -12.94 -3.72 16.12
CA LEU A 78 -12.47 -2.77 17.12
C LEU A 78 -13.31 -1.48 17.14
N ILE A 79 -13.81 -1.01 15.99
CA ILE A 79 -14.74 0.13 15.91
C ILE A 79 -16.05 -0.17 16.65
N ARG A 80 -16.58 -1.39 16.54
CA ARG A 80 -17.82 -1.79 17.25
C ARG A 80 -17.66 -1.79 18.75
N ILE A 81 -16.46 -2.16 19.23
CA ILE A 81 -16.16 -2.23 20.67
C ILE A 81 -15.79 -0.88 21.26
N PHE A 82 -14.81 -0.20 20.65
CA PHE A 82 -14.17 1.00 21.18
C PHE A 82 -14.72 2.31 20.63
N THR A 83 -15.52 2.27 19.54
CA THR A 83 -15.95 3.42 18.76
C THR A 83 -14.78 4.08 17.98
N ILE A 84 -15.10 4.93 16.99
CA ILE A 84 -14.09 5.63 16.19
C ILE A 84 -13.14 6.44 17.07
N ARG A 85 -13.69 7.18 18.05
CA ARG A 85 -12.89 8.06 18.91
C ARG A 85 -11.85 7.31 19.73
N TRP A 86 -12.28 6.34 20.53
CA TRP A 86 -11.36 5.66 21.45
C TRP A 86 -10.42 4.71 20.73
N LEU A 87 -10.86 4.14 19.59
CA LEU A 87 -9.97 3.34 18.75
C LEU A 87 -8.87 4.21 18.13
N PHE A 88 -9.22 5.39 17.62
CA PHE A 88 -8.23 6.34 17.08
C PHE A 88 -7.25 6.81 18.16
N VAL A 89 -7.78 7.24 19.31
CA VAL A 89 -6.95 7.72 20.44
C VAL A 89 -5.97 6.62 20.90
N GLY A 90 -6.45 5.38 21.04
CA GLY A 90 -5.60 4.25 21.41
C GLY A 90 -4.56 3.91 20.35
N ALA A 91 -4.96 3.89 19.07
CA ALA A 91 -4.04 3.58 17.97
C ALA A 91 -2.97 4.66 17.81
N ILE A 92 -3.33 5.95 17.77
CA ILE A 92 -2.36 7.04 17.62
C ILE A 92 -1.42 7.18 18.82
N PHE A 93 -1.93 6.93 20.04
CA PHE A 93 -1.11 6.88 21.25
C PHE A 93 -0.08 5.75 21.17
N THR A 94 -0.52 4.53 20.83
CA THR A 94 0.37 3.37 20.68
C THR A 94 1.39 3.58 19.56
N PHE A 95 0.96 4.12 18.42
CA PHE A 95 1.83 4.43 17.29
C PHE A 95 2.92 5.44 17.66
N THR A 96 2.53 6.53 18.35
CA THR A 96 3.47 7.57 18.79
C THR A 96 4.44 7.03 19.84
N LEU A 97 3.96 6.26 20.80
CA LEU A 97 4.80 5.65 21.82
C LEU A 97 5.78 4.63 21.22
N ALA A 98 5.31 3.80 20.28
CA ALA A 98 6.15 2.86 19.55
C ALA A 98 7.19 3.58 18.68
N SER A 99 6.84 4.72 18.07
CA SER A 99 7.78 5.57 17.32
C SER A 99 8.91 6.09 18.23
N ILE A 100 8.57 6.55 19.43
CA ILE A 100 9.59 6.91 20.44
C ILE A 100 10.45 5.69 20.79
N GLY A 101 9.82 4.53 20.99
CA GLY A 101 10.53 3.28 21.28
C GLY A 101 11.49 2.88 20.15
N CYS A 102 11.09 2.98 18.88
CA CYS A 102 11.97 2.75 17.72
C CYS A 102 13.16 3.70 17.72
N ALA A 103 12.92 5.00 17.98
CA ALA A 103 13.99 6.00 18.00
C ALA A 103 15.03 5.77 19.11
N PHE A 104 14.63 5.17 20.23
CA PHE A 104 15.53 4.86 21.34
C PHE A 104 15.96 3.38 21.39
N SER A 105 15.72 2.64 20.32
CA SER A 105 16.20 1.24 20.22
C SER A 105 17.71 1.18 20.11
N TYR A 106 18.34 0.29 20.86
CA TYR A 106 19.79 0.09 20.92
C TYR A 106 20.22 -1.25 20.33
N ASP A 107 19.28 -2.13 20.01
CA ASP A 107 19.52 -3.44 19.38
C ASP A 107 18.39 -3.82 18.42
N PHE A 108 18.62 -4.89 17.64
CA PHE A 108 17.67 -5.41 16.67
C PHE A 108 16.34 -5.81 17.30
N PHE A 109 16.36 -6.49 18.45
CA PHE A 109 15.15 -7.01 19.07
C PHE A 109 14.25 -5.90 19.60
N SER A 110 14.83 -4.88 20.24
CA SER A 110 14.05 -3.72 20.70
C SER A 110 13.41 -2.98 19.53
N LEU A 111 14.14 -2.78 18.42
CA LEU A 111 13.61 -2.15 17.22
C LEU A 111 12.44 -2.97 16.64
N ILE A 112 12.61 -4.28 16.45
CA ILE A 112 11.56 -5.17 15.93
C ILE A 112 10.32 -5.15 16.82
N LEU A 113 10.48 -5.20 18.15
CA LEU A 113 9.35 -5.16 19.08
C LEU A 113 8.51 -3.88 18.88
N PHE A 114 9.18 -2.73 18.83
CA PHE A 114 8.48 -1.47 18.62
C PHE A 114 7.92 -1.34 17.20
N ARG A 115 8.58 -1.89 16.17
CA ARG A 115 8.05 -1.97 14.80
C ARG A 115 6.76 -2.79 14.71
N VAL A 116 6.66 -3.91 15.44
CA VAL A 116 5.42 -4.70 15.53
C VAL A 116 4.30 -3.88 16.16
N LEU A 117 4.57 -3.20 17.28
CA LEU A 117 3.56 -2.34 17.95
C LEU A 117 3.13 -1.17 17.05
N GLN A 118 4.08 -0.54 16.37
CA GLN A 118 3.85 0.56 15.46
C GLN A 118 3.03 0.12 14.24
N GLY A 119 3.38 -1.02 13.62
CA GLY A 119 2.65 -1.58 12.49
C GLY A 119 1.22 -1.99 12.86
N PHE A 120 1.03 -2.62 14.02
CA PHE A 120 -0.31 -2.97 14.49
C PHE A 120 -1.19 -1.73 14.69
N ALA A 121 -0.66 -0.68 15.29
CA ALA A 121 -1.38 0.58 15.48
C ALA A 121 -1.64 1.29 14.15
N GLY A 122 -0.64 1.34 13.27
CA GLY A 122 -0.73 1.94 11.93
C GLY A 122 -1.78 1.29 11.05
N GLY A 123 -1.84 -0.04 11.04
CA GLY A 123 -2.80 -0.79 10.23
C GLY A 123 -4.25 -0.61 10.65
N VAL A 124 -4.52 -0.22 11.90
CA VAL A 124 -5.86 0.21 12.33
C VAL A 124 -6.21 1.59 11.78
N LEU A 125 -5.26 2.52 11.71
CA LEU A 125 -5.52 3.91 11.32
C LEU A 125 -6.01 4.04 9.87
N ILE A 126 -5.53 3.19 8.95
CA ILE A 126 -5.87 3.28 7.52
C ILE A 126 -7.36 2.99 7.26
N PRO A 127 -7.90 1.79 7.57
CA PRO A 127 -9.31 1.50 7.31
C PRO A 127 -10.25 2.31 8.19
N LEU A 128 -9.77 2.80 9.36
CA LEU A 128 -10.55 3.66 10.25
C LEU A 128 -10.95 4.97 9.56
N VAL A 129 -10.04 5.60 8.78
CA VAL A 129 -10.36 6.82 8.02
C VAL A 129 -11.45 6.56 7.00
N PHE A 130 -11.32 5.48 6.22
CA PHE A 130 -12.32 5.14 5.19
C PHE A 130 -13.68 4.77 5.81
N ALA A 131 -13.71 4.06 6.93
CA ALA A 131 -14.94 3.80 7.66
C ALA A 131 -15.55 5.10 8.22
N ALA A 132 -14.73 6.00 8.75
CA ALA A 132 -15.16 7.28 9.31
C ALA A 132 -15.85 8.17 8.28
N ILE A 133 -15.44 8.16 7.00
CA ILE A 133 -16.10 8.89 5.91
C ILE A 133 -17.61 8.59 5.91
N PHE A 134 -17.98 7.32 5.96
CA PHE A 134 -19.36 6.89 5.86
C PHE A 134 -20.12 6.91 7.20
N LEU A 135 -19.40 6.82 8.31
CA LEU A 135 -20.00 6.83 9.65
C LEU A 135 -20.20 8.25 10.20
N LEU A 136 -19.30 9.18 9.90
CA LEU A 136 -19.33 10.54 10.43
C LEU A 136 -20.04 11.52 9.50
N PHE A 137 -19.98 11.32 8.18
CA PHE A 137 -20.58 12.22 7.20
C PHE A 137 -21.81 11.57 6.55
N GLY A 138 -22.89 12.33 6.43
CA GLY A 138 -24.08 11.94 5.67
C GLY A 138 -23.81 11.96 4.17
N LYS A 139 -24.65 11.24 3.39
CA LYS A 139 -24.57 11.26 1.93
C LYS A 139 -24.66 12.70 1.41
N GLY A 140 -23.75 13.06 0.49
CA GLY A 140 -23.72 14.38 -0.13
C GLY A 140 -22.32 14.99 -0.20
N LEU A 141 -22.25 16.31 -0.33
CA LEU A 141 -21.00 17.06 -0.57
C LEU A 141 -19.94 16.81 0.50
N ASN A 142 -20.31 16.80 1.78
CA ASN A 142 -19.37 16.60 2.89
C ASN A 142 -18.72 15.22 2.83
N GLN A 143 -19.47 14.17 2.51
CA GLN A 143 -18.92 12.82 2.34
C GLN A 143 -17.95 12.76 1.16
N THR A 144 -18.30 13.41 0.04
CA THR A 144 -17.42 13.48 -1.14
C THR A 144 -16.11 14.19 -0.82
N ILE A 145 -16.16 15.34 -0.13
CA ILE A 145 -14.96 16.09 0.29
C ILE A 145 -14.11 15.23 1.24
N ALA A 146 -14.73 14.57 2.22
CA ALA A 146 -14.02 13.69 3.13
C ALA A 146 -13.34 12.52 2.38
N THR A 147 -14.03 11.86 1.45
CA THR A 147 -13.46 10.79 0.62
C THR A 147 -12.25 11.30 -0.18
N THR A 148 -12.34 12.52 -0.70
CA THR A 148 -11.23 13.14 -1.44
C THR A 148 -10.01 13.36 -0.57
N ILE A 149 -10.21 13.99 0.59
CA ILE A 149 -9.09 14.29 1.52
C ILE A 149 -8.43 12.98 1.95
N GLY A 150 -9.22 11.98 2.37
CA GLY A 150 -8.69 10.69 2.79
C GLY A 150 -7.96 9.95 1.66
N GLY A 151 -8.56 9.89 0.47
CA GLY A 151 -7.95 9.26 -0.71
C GLY A 151 -6.67 9.94 -1.18
N LEU A 152 -6.68 11.29 -1.21
CA LEU A 152 -5.51 12.08 -1.59
C LEU A 152 -4.33 11.83 -0.64
N LEU A 153 -4.55 11.90 0.67
CA LEU A 153 -3.49 11.70 1.66
C LEU A 153 -2.98 10.25 1.67
N ALA A 154 -3.86 9.27 1.42
CA ALA A 154 -3.45 7.86 1.35
C ALA A 154 -2.47 7.57 0.20
N VAL A 155 -2.52 8.34 -0.90
CA VAL A 155 -1.64 8.15 -2.05
C VAL A 155 -0.46 9.13 -2.03
N LEU A 156 -0.61 10.30 -1.42
CA LEU A 156 0.48 11.26 -1.27
C LEU A 156 1.56 10.76 -0.29
N ALA A 157 1.17 10.03 0.75
CA ALA A 157 2.11 9.53 1.76
C ALA A 157 3.23 8.64 1.20
N PRO A 158 2.96 7.63 0.35
CA PRO A 158 4.02 6.84 -0.27
C PRO A 158 4.98 7.65 -1.13
N THR A 159 4.48 8.71 -1.78
CA THR A 159 5.30 9.57 -2.64
C THR A 159 6.23 10.48 -1.84
N LEU A 160 5.76 11.01 -0.70
CA LEU A 160 6.56 11.88 0.16
C LEU A 160 7.53 11.11 1.07
N GLY A 161 7.29 9.81 1.28
CA GLY A 161 8.11 8.97 2.16
C GLY A 161 9.58 8.95 1.78
N PRO A 162 9.94 8.56 0.54
CA PRO A 162 11.34 8.52 0.10
C PRO A 162 12.04 9.88 0.20
N LEU A 163 11.36 10.96 -0.19
CA LEU A 163 11.90 12.31 -0.08
C LEU A 163 12.18 12.70 1.37
N THR A 164 11.21 12.46 2.26
CA THR A 164 11.34 12.77 3.68
C THR A 164 12.41 11.91 4.33
N GLY A 165 12.44 10.62 4.01
CA GLY A 165 13.42 9.67 4.52
C GLY A 165 14.85 10.02 4.10
N GLY A 166 15.04 10.29 2.80
CA GLY A 166 16.33 10.71 2.26
C GLY A 166 16.84 11.99 2.90
N TRP A 167 15.99 13.03 2.96
CA TRP A 167 16.35 14.29 3.60
C TRP A 167 16.74 14.15 5.08
N ILE A 168 15.97 13.36 5.83
CA ILE A 168 16.27 13.11 7.25
C ILE A 168 17.58 12.35 7.40
N THR A 169 17.81 11.32 6.59
CA THR A 169 19.00 10.47 6.71
C THR A 169 20.27 11.23 6.34
N GLU A 170 20.23 12.12 5.35
CA GLU A 170 21.36 12.92 4.94
C GLU A 170 21.64 14.12 5.88
N SER A 171 20.57 14.72 6.44
CA SER A 171 20.69 15.94 7.27
C SER A 171 20.81 15.66 8.75
N TYR A 172 20.31 14.51 9.22
CA TYR A 172 20.21 14.13 10.63
C TYR A 172 20.62 12.67 10.83
N THR A 173 20.25 12.11 11.99
CA THR A 173 20.45 10.68 12.30
C THR A 173 19.19 9.88 12.02
N TRP A 174 19.33 8.56 11.80
CA TRP A 174 18.20 7.64 11.54
C TRP A 174 17.11 7.67 12.63
N HIS A 175 17.44 8.06 13.87
CA HIS A 175 16.45 8.19 14.95
C HIS A 175 15.30 9.17 14.61
N TRP A 176 15.61 10.21 13.81
CA TRP A 176 14.62 11.22 13.40
C TRP A 176 13.58 10.67 12.43
N LEU A 177 13.85 9.53 11.74
CA LEU A 177 12.86 8.85 10.91
C LEU A 177 11.61 8.45 11.73
N PHE A 178 11.82 8.13 13.00
CA PHE A 178 10.75 7.78 13.94
C PHE A 178 10.26 9.00 14.74
N LEU A 179 11.16 9.88 15.16
CA LEU A 179 10.81 11.06 15.97
C LEU A 179 9.93 12.06 15.21
N ILE A 180 9.96 12.08 13.86
CA ILE A 180 9.09 12.93 13.04
C ILE A 180 7.60 12.65 13.31
N ASN A 181 7.26 11.44 13.75
CA ASN A 181 5.89 11.04 14.08
C ASN A 181 5.41 11.60 15.44
N VAL A 182 6.30 12.04 16.31
CA VAL A 182 5.95 12.37 17.70
C VAL A 182 5.12 13.65 17.79
N ALA A 183 5.57 14.73 17.16
CA ALA A 183 4.87 16.01 17.21
C ALA A 183 3.46 15.94 16.59
N PRO A 184 3.28 15.46 15.34
CA PRO A 184 1.95 15.33 14.77
C PRO A 184 1.11 14.27 15.50
N GLY A 185 1.74 13.22 16.06
CA GLY A 185 1.06 12.22 16.88
C GLY A 185 0.42 12.82 18.13
N ILE A 186 1.13 13.66 18.87
CA ILE A 186 0.60 14.36 20.05
C ILE A 186 -0.53 15.31 19.64
N VAL A 187 -0.36 16.10 18.58
CA VAL A 187 -1.38 17.04 18.11
C VAL A 187 -2.67 16.30 17.71
N THR A 188 -2.55 15.24 16.94
CA THR A 188 -3.71 14.46 16.48
C THR A 188 -4.37 13.67 17.61
N LEU A 189 -3.60 13.22 18.59
CA LEU A 189 -4.11 12.61 19.83
C LEU A 189 -5.03 13.59 20.58
N VAL A 190 -4.56 14.81 20.81
CA VAL A 190 -5.33 15.86 21.50
C VAL A 190 -6.59 16.20 20.72
N ILE A 191 -6.48 16.44 19.42
CA ILE A 191 -7.64 16.73 18.56
C ILE A 191 -8.63 15.56 18.57
N GLY A 192 -8.17 14.33 18.49
CA GLY A 192 -9.00 13.12 18.55
C GLY A 192 -9.79 13.01 19.85
N ILE A 193 -9.17 13.34 20.98
CA ILE A 193 -9.82 13.34 22.30
C ILE A 193 -10.94 14.39 22.39
N PHE A 194 -10.79 15.56 21.81
CA PHE A 194 -11.75 16.65 21.99
C PHE A 194 -12.77 16.77 20.86
N CYS A 195 -12.39 16.47 19.61
CA CYS A 195 -13.18 16.77 18.43
C CYS A 195 -13.96 15.58 17.86
N LEU A 196 -13.54 14.32 18.11
CA LEU A 196 -14.29 13.17 17.65
C LEU A 196 -15.55 12.92 18.49
N PRO A 197 -16.66 12.42 17.88
CA PRO A 197 -17.94 12.20 18.56
C PRO A 197 -17.81 11.25 19.76
N ARG A 198 -18.52 11.57 20.83
CA ARG A 198 -18.60 10.78 22.06
C ARG A 198 -19.70 9.74 21.95
N ASN A 199 -19.37 8.54 21.57
CA ASN A 199 -20.27 7.39 21.58
C ASN A 199 -19.93 6.45 22.74
N LEU A 200 -20.91 5.67 23.19
CA LEU A 200 -20.70 4.69 24.26
C LEU A 200 -19.90 3.50 23.75
N THR A 201 -18.87 3.12 24.49
CA THR A 201 -18.10 1.90 24.24
C THR A 201 -18.88 0.66 24.64
N ARG A 202 -18.74 -0.43 23.89
CA ARG A 202 -19.41 -1.72 24.15
C ARG A 202 -18.40 -2.77 24.61
N LEU A 203 -17.72 -2.50 25.71
CA LEU A 203 -16.65 -3.37 26.23
C LEU A 203 -17.13 -4.80 26.56
N SER A 204 -18.43 -5.00 26.79
CA SER A 204 -18.99 -6.35 26.98
C SER A 204 -18.79 -7.25 25.75
N GLN A 205 -18.75 -6.68 24.55
CA GLN A 205 -18.51 -7.43 23.32
C GLN A 205 -17.08 -7.97 23.22
N PHE A 206 -16.12 -7.43 23.97
CA PHE A 206 -14.75 -7.96 24.02
C PHE A 206 -14.68 -9.40 24.53
N ARG A 207 -15.60 -9.79 25.40
CA ARG A 207 -15.67 -11.17 25.93
C ARG A 207 -16.30 -12.17 24.95
N THR A 208 -17.04 -11.69 23.96
CA THR A 208 -17.70 -12.53 22.96
C THR A 208 -16.86 -12.71 21.70
N LEU A 209 -15.62 -12.17 21.66
CA LEU A 209 -14.72 -12.31 20.55
C LEU A 209 -14.24 -13.75 20.36
N ASP A 210 -14.24 -14.22 19.14
CA ASP A 210 -13.59 -15.48 18.79
C ASP A 210 -12.07 -15.28 18.63
N TRP A 211 -11.36 -15.27 19.74
CA TRP A 211 -9.90 -15.15 19.80
C TRP A 211 -9.18 -16.21 18.97
N ILE A 212 -9.78 -17.40 18.82
CA ILE A 212 -9.20 -18.48 18.05
C ILE A 212 -9.27 -18.15 16.55
N SER A 213 -10.40 -17.62 16.07
CA SER A 213 -10.52 -17.15 14.68
C SER A 213 -9.52 -16.02 14.38
N LEU A 214 -9.34 -15.09 15.33
CA LEU A 214 -8.34 -14.01 15.24
C LEU A 214 -6.92 -14.57 15.11
N ALA A 215 -6.58 -15.56 15.93
CA ALA A 215 -5.27 -16.21 15.89
C ALA A 215 -5.04 -16.93 14.53
N TYR A 216 -6.03 -17.65 14.02
CA TYR A 216 -5.93 -18.29 12.69
C TYR A 216 -5.69 -17.28 11.58
N VAL A 217 -6.40 -16.15 11.58
CA VAL A 217 -6.21 -15.07 10.60
C VAL A 217 -4.82 -14.45 10.74
N ALA A 218 -4.38 -14.15 11.97
CA ALA A 218 -3.08 -13.54 12.21
C ALA A 218 -1.93 -14.45 11.74
N VAL A 219 -1.98 -15.74 12.09
CA VAL A 219 -0.97 -16.72 11.66
C VAL A 219 -1.01 -16.92 10.16
N ALA A 220 -2.20 -16.99 9.54
CA ALA A 220 -2.33 -17.11 8.10
C ALA A 220 -1.72 -15.93 7.36
N LEU A 221 -2.06 -14.70 7.75
CA LEU A 221 -1.53 -13.49 7.09
C LEU A 221 -0.02 -13.33 7.31
N ALA A 222 0.47 -13.63 8.52
CA ALA A 222 1.91 -13.64 8.80
C ALA A 222 2.64 -14.64 7.92
N ALA A 223 2.14 -15.88 7.84
CA ALA A 223 2.73 -16.93 6.99
C ALA A 223 2.73 -16.53 5.51
N LEU A 224 1.63 -15.94 5.02
CA LEU A 224 1.56 -15.45 3.64
C LEU A 224 2.67 -14.43 3.35
N LEU A 225 2.85 -13.43 4.23
CA LEU A 225 3.84 -12.37 4.02
C LEU A 225 5.28 -12.89 4.12
N VAL A 226 5.54 -13.78 5.07
CA VAL A 226 6.85 -14.45 5.17
C VAL A 226 7.12 -15.28 3.92
N GLY A 227 6.13 -16.06 3.46
CA GLY A 227 6.26 -16.84 2.23
C GLY A 227 6.52 -15.98 1.00
N LEU A 228 5.81 -14.86 0.86
CA LEU A 228 6.01 -13.90 -0.25
C LEU A 228 7.39 -13.24 -0.21
N LYS A 229 7.91 -12.94 1.00
CA LYS A 229 9.24 -12.34 1.17
C LYS A 229 10.37 -13.31 0.80
N GLU A 230 10.25 -14.57 1.22
CA GLU A 230 11.31 -15.57 1.01
C GLU A 230 11.26 -16.23 -0.39
N ALA A 231 10.09 -16.21 -1.05
CA ALA A 231 9.89 -16.88 -2.34
C ALA A 231 10.83 -16.41 -3.46
N PRO A 232 11.15 -15.11 -3.63
CA PRO A 232 12.07 -14.65 -4.66
C PRO A 232 13.50 -15.19 -4.50
N GLU A 233 13.99 -15.29 -3.26
CA GLU A 233 15.37 -15.71 -2.96
C GLU A 233 15.52 -17.24 -2.90
N GLN A 234 14.58 -17.91 -2.22
CA GLN A 234 14.65 -19.36 -1.97
C GLN A 234 13.98 -20.20 -3.08
N GLY A 235 13.14 -19.55 -3.90
CA GLY A 235 12.30 -20.21 -4.89
C GLY A 235 10.90 -20.56 -4.37
N TRP A 236 9.90 -20.39 -5.22
CA TRP A 236 8.47 -20.59 -4.91
C TRP A 236 8.10 -22.00 -4.44
N LEU A 237 8.88 -23.01 -4.82
CA LEU A 237 8.67 -24.42 -4.45
C LEU A 237 9.55 -24.88 -3.29
N ALA A 238 10.36 -24.00 -2.69
CA ALA A 238 11.17 -24.33 -1.53
C ALA A 238 10.27 -24.83 -0.38
N PRO A 239 10.65 -25.87 0.36
CA PRO A 239 9.82 -26.46 1.41
C PRO A 239 9.34 -25.45 2.46
N GLN A 240 10.16 -24.48 2.81
CA GLN A 240 9.82 -23.41 3.77
C GLN A 240 8.74 -22.49 3.21
N VAL A 241 8.88 -22.03 1.96
CA VAL A 241 7.93 -21.17 1.25
C VAL A 241 6.60 -21.91 1.04
N PHE A 242 6.65 -23.15 0.58
CA PHE A 242 5.48 -23.99 0.44
C PHE A 242 4.77 -24.22 1.77
N GLY A 243 5.52 -24.45 2.85
CA GLY A 243 4.99 -24.56 4.21
C GLY A 243 4.24 -23.30 4.65
N CYS A 244 4.79 -22.12 4.35
CA CYS A 244 4.14 -20.84 4.64
C CYS A 244 2.80 -20.68 3.89
N PHE A 245 2.74 -21.02 2.60
CA PHE A 245 1.50 -20.96 1.83
C PHE A 245 0.48 -22.00 2.31
N LEU A 246 0.93 -23.20 2.71
CA LEU A 246 0.06 -24.21 3.28
C LEU A 246 -0.56 -23.74 4.61
N ILE A 247 0.24 -23.13 5.50
CA ILE A 247 -0.22 -22.52 6.76
C ILE A 247 -1.25 -21.43 6.46
N PHE A 248 -1.01 -20.57 5.46
CA PHE A 248 -1.97 -19.55 5.03
C PHE A 248 -3.31 -20.17 4.63
N VAL A 249 -3.31 -21.16 3.71
CA VAL A 249 -4.54 -21.79 3.22
C VAL A 249 -5.30 -22.48 4.35
N ILE A 250 -4.61 -23.24 5.20
CA ILE A 250 -5.22 -23.92 6.35
C ILE A 250 -5.78 -22.90 7.34
N GLY A 251 -5.03 -21.86 7.68
CA GLY A 251 -5.46 -20.84 8.63
C GLY A 251 -6.69 -20.06 8.15
N VAL A 252 -6.74 -19.66 6.87
CA VAL A 252 -7.94 -19.05 6.28
C VAL A 252 -9.12 -20.02 6.29
N TYR A 253 -8.91 -21.28 5.90
CA TYR A 253 -9.96 -22.31 5.92
C TYR A 253 -10.54 -22.50 7.32
N LEU A 254 -9.70 -22.63 8.34
CA LEU A 254 -10.12 -22.76 9.73
C LEU A 254 -10.85 -21.52 10.23
N ALA A 255 -10.37 -20.32 9.88
CA ALA A 255 -11.02 -19.05 10.25
C ALA A 255 -12.43 -18.93 9.64
N VAL A 256 -12.59 -19.25 8.36
CA VAL A 256 -13.90 -19.18 7.65
C VAL A 256 -14.90 -20.20 8.18
N ARG A 257 -14.43 -21.36 8.64
CA ARG A 257 -15.31 -22.41 9.21
C ARG A 257 -15.86 -22.06 10.60
N ARG A 258 -15.33 -21.07 11.26
CA ARG A 258 -15.80 -20.64 12.59
C ARG A 258 -17.12 -19.86 12.47
N PRO A 259 -18.14 -20.18 13.32
CA PRO A 259 -19.45 -19.50 13.29
C PRO A 259 -19.37 -17.97 13.56
N ALA A 260 -18.40 -17.56 14.39
CA ALA A 260 -18.16 -16.18 14.78
C ALA A 260 -16.84 -15.67 14.19
N SER A 261 -16.62 -15.90 12.87
CA SER A 261 -15.39 -15.45 12.20
C SER A 261 -15.13 -13.97 12.46
N ALA A 262 -13.89 -13.65 12.83
CA ALA A 262 -13.44 -12.28 13.09
C ALA A 262 -13.50 -11.40 11.83
N ILE A 263 -13.36 -12.00 10.66
CA ILE A 263 -13.50 -11.30 9.38
C ILE A 263 -14.83 -11.69 8.76
N SER A 264 -15.62 -10.67 8.42
CA SER A 264 -16.95 -10.83 7.81
C SER A 264 -16.84 -11.14 6.31
N PHE A 265 -16.21 -12.28 5.94
CA PHE A 265 -16.05 -12.72 4.54
C PHE A 265 -17.37 -12.85 3.78
N TRP A 266 -18.48 -13.07 4.48
CA TRP A 266 -19.80 -13.13 3.86
C TRP A 266 -20.18 -11.82 3.14
N LEU A 267 -19.58 -10.67 3.54
CA LEU A 267 -19.77 -9.39 2.86
C LEU A 267 -19.31 -9.42 1.40
N LEU A 268 -18.36 -10.29 1.04
CA LEU A 268 -17.93 -10.49 -0.34
C LEU A 268 -19.02 -11.13 -1.23
N ARG A 269 -20.16 -11.53 -0.67
CA ARG A 269 -21.35 -11.88 -1.45
C ARG A 269 -22.03 -10.65 -2.04
N ASP A 270 -21.82 -9.46 -1.45
CA ASP A 270 -22.20 -8.22 -2.09
C ASP A 270 -21.33 -8.00 -3.33
N ARG A 271 -21.98 -7.90 -4.47
CA ARG A 271 -21.32 -7.83 -5.77
C ARG A 271 -20.45 -6.58 -5.91
N ASN A 272 -20.95 -5.42 -5.46
CA ASN A 272 -20.22 -4.16 -5.58
C ASN A 272 -18.96 -4.18 -4.72
N LEU A 273 -19.06 -4.70 -3.49
CA LEU A 273 -17.92 -4.84 -2.59
C LEU A 273 -16.90 -5.85 -3.14
N ALA A 274 -17.35 -6.99 -3.64
CA ALA A 274 -16.44 -8.02 -4.19
C ALA A 274 -15.62 -7.46 -5.37
N PHE A 275 -16.28 -6.83 -6.35
CA PHE A 275 -15.60 -6.20 -7.48
C PHE A 275 -14.70 -5.04 -7.01
N GLY A 276 -15.14 -4.25 -6.02
CA GLY A 276 -14.32 -3.21 -5.41
C GLY A 276 -13.07 -3.75 -4.75
N CYS A 277 -13.16 -4.88 -4.02
CA CYS A 277 -12.00 -5.55 -3.42
C CYS A 277 -11.02 -6.07 -4.49
N VAL A 278 -11.52 -6.64 -5.60
CA VAL A 278 -10.67 -7.10 -6.71
C VAL A 278 -9.96 -5.92 -7.36
N LEU A 279 -10.66 -4.80 -7.63
CA LEU A 279 -10.04 -3.60 -8.19
C LEU A 279 -9.02 -2.99 -7.21
N SER A 280 -9.33 -2.99 -5.91
CA SER A 280 -8.42 -2.53 -4.85
C SER A 280 -7.15 -3.40 -4.78
N PHE A 281 -7.28 -4.72 -4.97
CA PHE A 281 -6.17 -5.66 -5.04
C PHE A 281 -5.27 -5.40 -6.26
N ILE A 282 -5.87 -5.25 -7.45
CA ILE A 282 -5.13 -4.92 -8.69
C ILE A 282 -4.42 -3.57 -8.55
N LEU A 283 -5.12 -2.57 -8.00
CA LEU A 283 -4.51 -1.27 -7.72
C LEU A 283 -3.34 -1.40 -6.74
N GLY A 284 -3.47 -2.24 -5.72
CA GLY A 284 -2.40 -2.53 -4.77
C GLY A 284 -1.13 -3.00 -5.47
N ILE A 285 -1.25 -3.97 -6.38
CA ILE A 285 -0.12 -4.47 -7.18
C ILE A 285 0.55 -3.34 -7.97
N GLY A 286 -0.22 -2.57 -8.75
CA GLY A 286 0.33 -1.49 -9.59
C GLY A 286 0.89 -0.32 -8.77
N LEU A 287 0.18 0.12 -7.73
CA LEU A 287 0.55 1.28 -6.92
C LEU A 287 1.83 1.01 -6.10
N PHE A 288 1.81 -0.02 -5.23
CA PHE A 288 2.96 -0.34 -4.40
C PHE A 288 4.13 -0.86 -5.23
N GLY A 289 3.85 -1.63 -6.29
CA GLY A 289 4.87 -2.08 -7.23
C GLY A 289 5.56 -0.90 -7.92
N SER A 290 4.83 0.12 -8.38
CA SER A 290 5.43 1.28 -9.03
C SER A 290 6.26 2.16 -8.08
N VAL A 291 5.81 2.28 -6.82
CA VAL A 291 6.54 3.02 -5.77
C VAL A 291 7.82 2.27 -5.35
N TYR A 292 7.85 0.96 -5.48
CA TYR A 292 9.02 0.13 -5.18
C TYR A 292 10.01 0.07 -6.35
N LEU A 293 9.51 -0.10 -7.58
CA LEU A 293 10.34 -0.39 -8.76
C LEU A 293 11.16 0.83 -9.23
N LEU A 294 10.60 2.04 -9.14
CA LEU A 294 11.30 3.25 -9.56
C LEU A 294 12.52 3.57 -8.68
N PRO A 295 12.44 3.57 -7.34
CA PRO A 295 13.63 3.68 -6.50
C PRO A 295 14.68 2.60 -6.77
N LEU A 296 14.25 1.37 -7.02
CA LEU A 296 15.14 0.26 -7.33
C LEU A 296 16.00 0.57 -8.57
N PHE A 297 15.36 1.05 -9.64
CA PHE A 297 16.05 1.48 -10.86
C PHE A 297 17.06 2.62 -10.59
N LEU A 298 16.62 3.66 -9.88
CA LEU A 298 17.45 4.83 -9.60
C LEU A 298 18.64 4.51 -8.68
N ALA A 299 18.45 3.60 -7.72
CA ALA A 299 19.51 3.19 -6.80
C ALA A 299 20.54 2.27 -7.47
N PHE A 300 20.08 1.19 -8.13
CA PHE A 300 20.97 0.16 -8.65
C PHE A 300 21.59 0.50 -10.02
N VAL A 301 20.86 1.22 -10.88
CA VAL A 301 21.36 1.56 -12.21
C VAL A 301 22.09 2.92 -12.21
N HIS A 302 21.55 3.92 -11.50
CA HIS A 302 22.13 5.26 -11.48
C HIS A 302 22.95 5.57 -10.23
N GLY A 303 22.94 4.71 -9.21
CA GLY A 303 23.66 4.96 -7.95
C GLY A 303 23.19 6.19 -7.19
N MET A 304 21.91 6.61 -7.40
CA MET A 304 21.37 7.82 -6.78
C MET A 304 21.18 7.65 -5.27
N GLY A 305 21.48 8.72 -4.53
CA GLY A 305 21.20 8.79 -3.10
C GLY A 305 19.70 8.89 -2.78
N PRO A 306 19.30 8.61 -1.53
CA PRO A 306 17.89 8.59 -1.12
C PRO A 306 17.16 9.91 -1.38
N LEU A 307 17.82 11.06 -1.21
CA LEU A 307 17.22 12.37 -1.44
C LEU A 307 16.93 12.61 -2.92
N ASP A 308 17.89 12.30 -3.81
CA ASP A 308 17.74 12.45 -5.26
C ASP A 308 16.61 11.55 -5.78
N ILE A 309 16.55 10.31 -5.30
CA ILE A 309 15.44 9.38 -5.59
C ILE A 309 14.10 10.00 -5.17
N GLY A 310 14.05 10.59 -3.97
CA GLY A 310 12.85 11.26 -3.46
C GLY A 310 12.39 12.43 -4.35
N LEU A 311 13.34 13.23 -4.85
CA LEU A 311 13.06 14.35 -5.75
C LEU A 311 12.51 13.88 -7.11
N VAL A 312 13.05 12.79 -7.65
CA VAL A 312 12.54 12.20 -8.91
C VAL A 312 11.10 11.71 -8.72
N ILE A 313 10.79 11.01 -7.62
CA ILE A 313 9.46 10.45 -7.35
C ILE A 313 8.42 11.54 -7.07
N LEU A 314 8.84 12.70 -6.58
CA LEU A 314 7.96 13.82 -6.23
C LEU A 314 7.06 14.26 -7.41
N VAL A 315 7.51 14.08 -8.65
CA VAL A 315 6.72 14.36 -9.87
C VAL A 315 5.38 13.65 -9.85
N THR A 316 5.35 12.37 -9.46
CA THR A 316 4.10 11.58 -9.33
C THR A 316 3.15 12.21 -8.30
N GLY A 317 3.68 12.64 -7.14
CA GLY A 317 2.89 13.26 -6.08
C GLY A 317 2.34 14.64 -6.47
N ILE A 318 3.14 15.47 -7.15
CA ILE A 318 2.69 16.78 -7.64
C ILE A 318 1.59 16.61 -8.68
N ALA A 319 1.77 15.72 -9.66
CA ALA A 319 0.75 15.44 -10.67
C ALA A 319 -0.58 15.00 -10.01
N GLN A 320 -0.51 14.14 -9.00
CA GLN A 320 -1.67 13.70 -8.24
C GLN A 320 -2.32 14.84 -7.46
N LEU A 321 -1.55 15.67 -6.78
CA LEU A 321 -2.07 16.80 -5.99
C LEU A 321 -2.84 17.79 -6.86
N VAL A 322 -2.34 18.04 -8.07
CA VAL A 322 -2.98 18.94 -9.05
C VAL A 322 -4.26 18.33 -9.62
N THR A 323 -4.26 17.04 -9.91
CA THR A 323 -5.38 16.39 -10.62
C THR A 323 -6.46 15.82 -9.70
N ALA A 324 -6.17 15.55 -8.43
CA ALA A 324 -7.14 14.99 -7.49
C ALA A 324 -8.41 15.86 -7.33
N PRO A 325 -8.36 17.20 -7.21
CA PRO A 325 -9.58 18.03 -7.17
C PRO A 325 -10.44 17.90 -8.42
N LEU A 326 -9.81 17.76 -9.60
CA LEU A 326 -10.51 17.55 -10.87
C LEU A 326 -11.19 16.17 -10.90
N ALA A 327 -10.49 15.13 -10.46
CA ALA A 327 -11.03 13.77 -10.35
C ALA A 327 -12.33 13.75 -9.52
N VAL A 328 -12.35 14.47 -8.39
CA VAL A 328 -13.52 14.59 -7.51
C VAL A 328 -14.67 15.31 -8.19
N GLN A 329 -14.39 16.39 -8.92
CA GLN A 329 -15.45 17.11 -9.65
C GLN A 329 -16.06 16.22 -10.72
N VAL A 330 -15.24 15.53 -11.51
CA VAL A 330 -15.69 14.64 -12.58
C VAL A 330 -16.46 13.45 -12.02
N ASP A 331 -16.03 12.88 -10.86
CA ASP A 331 -16.69 11.75 -10.20
C ASP A 331 -18.17 12.03 -9.81
N ARG A 332 -18.59 13.30 -9.76
CA ARG A 332 -20.00 13.66 -9.48
C ARG A 332 -20.91 13.53 -10.69
N TYR A 333 -20.36 13.65 -11.89
CA TYR A 333 -21.16 13.76 -13.11
C TYR A 333 -21.03 12.53 -14.01
N VAL A 334 -19.99 11.73 -13.81
CA VAL A 334 -19.67 10.58 -14.66
C VAL A 334 -19.93 9.27 -13.91
N ASP A 335 -20.33 8.23 -14.65
CA ASP A 335 -20.49 6.88 -14.09
C ASP A 335 -19.17 6.39 -13.48
N ALA A 336 -19.24 5.92 -12.24
CA ALA A 336 -18.05 5.49 -11.47
C ALA A 336 -17.26 4.36 -12.17
N ARG A 337 -17.93 3.50 -12.96
CA ARG A 337 -17.27 2.42 -13.70
C ARG A 337 -16.46 2.97 -14.86
N LEU A 338 -17.06 3.89 -15.65
CA LEU A 338 -16.35 4.53 -16.76
C LEU A 338 -15.15 5.31 -16.25
N LEU A 339 -15.33 6.03 -15.14
CA LEU A 339 -14.27 6.82 -14.54
C LEU A 339 -13.13 5.92 -14.02
N SER A 340 -13.48 4.80 -13.35
CA SER A 340 -12.50 3.78 -12.96
C SER A 340 -11.79 3.18 -14.18
N ALA A 341 -12.52 2.89 -15.27
CA ALA A 341 -11.92 2.33 -16.47
C ALA A 341 -10.89 3.28 -17.10
N VAL A 342 -11.22 4.58 -17.21
CA VAL A 342 -10.27 5.61 -17.66
C VAL A 342 -9.06 5.69 -16.73
N GLY A 343 -9.29 5.67 -15.40
CA GLY A 343 -8.23 5.68 -14.40
C GLY A 343 -7.27 4.50 -14.56
N PHE A 344 -7.79 3.28 -14.55
CA PHE A 344 -6.96 2.07 -14.67
C PHE A 344 -6.28 1.95 -16.03
N ALA A 345 -6.93 2.36 -17.14
CA ALA A 345 -6.31 2.37 -18.46
C ALA A 345 -5.13 3.35 -18.52
N ALA A 346 -5.33 4.59 -18.07
CA ALA A 346 -4.27 5.60 -18.07
C ALA A 346 -3.13 5.23 -17.10
N PHE A 347 -3.46 4.69 -15.91
CA PHE A 347 -2.46 4.24 -14.95
C PHE A 347 -1.64 3.08 -15.52
N ALA A 348 -2.26 2.10 -16.19
CA ALA A 348 -1.58 1.00 -16.88
C ALA A 348 -0.66 1.51 -18.02
N ILE A 349 -1.12 2.51 -18.78
CA ILE A 349 -0.29 3.17 -19.80
C ILE A 349 0.93 3.83 -19.15
N GLY A 350 0.76 4.56 -18.04
CA GLY A 350 1.86 5.17 -17.32
C GLY A 350 2.88 4.16 -16.78
N LEU A 351 2.42 2.96 -16.36
CA LEU A 351 3.31 1.86 -15.99
C LEU A 351 4.04 1.31 -17.21
N LEU A 352 3.34 1.08 -18.33
CA LEU A 352 3.91 0.56 -19.56
C LEU A 352 4.97 1.50 -20.16
N MET A 353 4.73 2.82 -20.11
CA MET A 353 5.71 3.82 -20.56
C MET A 353 7.05 3.73 -19.80
N SER A 354 7.03 3.26 -18.56
CA SER A 354 8.25 3.03 -17.77
C SER A 354 8.97 1.71 -18.11
N GLY A 355 8.38 0.85 -18.94
CA GLY A 355 8.92 -0.46 -19.30
C GLY A 355 9.93 -0.45 -20.46
N PHE A 356 10.45 0.72 -20.87
CA PHE A 356 11.40 0.87 -21.98
C PHE A 356 12.62 1.69 -21.58
N GLN A 357 13.09 1.51 -20.35
CA GLN A 357 14.26 2.20 -19.83
C GLN A 357 15.54 1.56 -20.34
N THR A 358 16.58 2.38 -20.46
CA THR A 358 17.96 1.98 -20.71
C THR A 358 18.86 2.45 -19.59
N ILE A 359 20.10 2.03 -19.55
CA ILE A 359 21.08 2.55 -18.58
C ILE A 359 21.31 4.06 -18.71
N ALA A 360 21.03 4.63 -19.88
CA ALA A 360 21.17 6.06 -20.16
C ALA A 360 19.87 6.85 -19.90
N THR A 361 18.76 6.19 -19.53
CA THR A 361 17.46 6.84 -19.30
C THR A 361 17.56 7.87 -18.17
N GLY A 362 17.42 9.14 -18.50
CA GLY A 362 17.52 10.25 -17.57
C GLY A 362 16.18 10.71 -16.98
N TYR A 363 16.23 11.84 -16.27
CA TYR A 363 15.05 12.44 -15.63
C TYR A 363 13.94 12.79 -16.63
N ASP A 364 14.31 13.30 -17.80
CA ASP A 364 13.34 13.80 -18.80
C ASP A 364 12.47 12.67 -19.37
N GLU A 365 13.05 11.49 -19.62
CA GLU A 365 12.31 10.32 -20.10
C GLU A 365 11.42 9.73 -19.00
N MET A 366 11.83 9.81 -17.74
CA MET A 366 11.07 9.33 -16.60
C MET A 366 9.95 10.30 -16.18
N PHE A 367 9.97 11.56 -16.62
CA PHE A 367 9.02 12.58 -16.20
C PHE A 367 7.59 12.26 -16.61
N TRP A 368 7.34 12.03 -17.91
CA TRP A 368 5.98 11.81 -18.43
C TRP A 368 5.29 10.55 -17.89
N PRO A 369 5.96 9.38 -17.80
CA PRO A 369 5.40 8.20 -17.15
C PRO A 369 4.90 8.48 -15.73
N GLN A 370 5.64 9.27 -14.96
CA GLN A 370 5.27 9.63 -13.60
C GLN A 370 4.08 10.61 -13.56
N VAL A 371 4.05 11.59 -14.46
CA VAL A 371 2.92 12.52 -14.58
C VAL A 371 1.63 11.76 -14.90
N VAL A 372 1.67 10.82 -15.85
CA VAL A 372 0.49 10.01 -16.20
C VAL A 372 0.03 9.17 -15.02
N ARG A 373 0.94 8.44 -14.35
CA ARG A 373 0.60 7.64 -13.18
C ARG A 373 -0.02 8.48 -12.07
N GLY A 374 0.62 9.60 -11.71
CA GLY A 374 0.15 10.49 -10.65
C GLY A 374 -1.21 11.12 -10.98
N ALA A 375 -1.40 11.58 -12.22
CA ALA A 375 -2.62 12.24 -12.63
C ALA A 375 -3.86 11.34 -12.55
N PHE A 376 -3.72 10.05 -12.84
CA PHE A 376 -4.87 9.15 -12.97
C PHE A 376 -5.09 8.21 -11.78
N VAL A 377 -4.15 8.11 -10.84
CA VAL A 377 -4.28 7.21 -9.69
C VAL A 377 -5.49 7.53 -8.80
N ALA A 378 -5.88 8.80 -8.70
CA ALA A 378 -7.08 9.20 -7.95
C ALA A 378 -8.37 8.57 -8.53
N LEU A 379 -8.45 8.39 -9.85
CA LEU A 379 -9.56 7.73 -10.52
C LEU A 379 -9.57 6.20 -10.32
N CYS A 380 -8.43 5.62 -9.96
CA CYS A 380 -8.35 4.21 -9.56
C CYS A 380 -8.81 3.99 -8.12
N ILE A 381 -8.89 5.05 -7.29
CA ILE A 381 -9.21 4.95 -5.86
C ILE A 381 -10.63 5.42 -5.55
N LEU A 382 -10.98 6.65 -5.93
CA LEU A 382 -12.21 7.32 -5.48
C LEU A 382 -13.49 6.61 -5.96
N PRO A 383 -13.67 6.31 -7.26
CA PRO A 383 -14.89 5.66 -7.72
C PRO A 383 -15.06 4.23 -7.17
N PRO A 384 -14.02 3.35 -7.10
CA PRO A 384 -14.11 2.05 -6.44
C PRO A 384 -14.54 2.12 -4.98
N ILE A 385 -13.99 3.03 -4.18
CA ILE A 385 -14.43 3.25 -2.79
C ILE A 385 -15.91 3.59 -2.74
N ARG A 386 -16.38 4.48 -3.61
CA ARG A 386 -17.77 4.95 -3.64
C ARG A 386 -18.75 3.83 -3.92
N PHE A 387 -18.50 2.98 -4.93
CA PHE A 387 -19.44 1.90 -5.22
C PHE A 387 -19.27 0.67 -4.32
N ALA A 388 -18.06 0.41 -3.82
CA ALA A 388 -17.81 -0.71 -2.91
C ALA A 388 -18.43 -0.46 -1.52
N LEU A 389 -18.20 0.72 -0.96
CA LEU A 389 -18.61 1.03 0.41
C LEU A 389 -19.90 1.86 0.52
N GLY A 390 -20.25 2.63 -0.52
CA GLY A 390 -21.35 3.59 -0.49
C GLY A 390 -22.76 2.98 -0.36
N PHE A 391 -22.90 1.68 -0.60
CA PHE A 391 -24.18 0.95 -0.51
C PHE A 391 -24.23 -0.06 0.65
N ILE A 392 -23.13 -0.22 1.37
CA ILE A 392 -23.04 -1.09 2.55
C ILE A 392 -23.81 -0.44 3.71
N SER A 393 -24.49 -1.26 4.51
CA SER A 393 -25.17 -0.80 5.72
C SER A 393 -24.17 -0.24 6.73
N ARG A 394 -24.60 0.74 7.55
CA ARG A 394 -23.72 1.40 8.52
C ARG A 394 -23.07 0.44 9.51
N GLU A 395 -23.74 -0.64 9.85
CA GLU A 395 -23.24 -1.68 10.77
C GLU A 395 -22.02 -2.41 10.21
N HIS A 396 -21.98 -2.60 8.90
CA HIS A 396 -20.97 -3.41 8.20
C HIS A 396 -19.92 -2.59 7.45
N ILE A 397 -20.05 -1.25 7.39
CA ILE A 397 -19.11 -0.35 6.69
C ILE A 397 -17.67 -0.54 7.20
N ALA A 398 -17.49 -0.67 8.51
CA ALA A 398 -16.17 -0.82 9.10
C ALA A 398 -15.50 -2.14 8.67
N ASP A 399 -16.27 -3.23 8.64
CA ASP A 399 -15.77 -4.54 8.17
C ASP A 399 -15.50 -4.52 6.67
N ALA A 400 -16.38 -3.92 5.87
CA ALA A 400 -16.20 -3.76 4.43
C ALA A 400 -14.97 -2.89 4.10
N SER A 401 -14.75 -1.80 4.85
CA SER A 401 -13.54 -0.98 4.73
C SER A 401 -12.28 -1.78 5.06
N GLY A 402 -12.32 -2.61 6.10
CA GLY A 402 -11.23 -3.53 6.44
C GLY A 402 -10.91 -4.49 5.29
N LEU A 403 -11.91 -5.15 4.71
CA LEU A 403 -11.74 -6.07 3.57
C LEU A 403 -11.19 -5.35 2.33
N PHE A 404 -11.70 -4.16 2.02
CA PHE A 404 -11.26 -3.35 0.88
C PHE A 404 -9.78 -2.96 1.01
N ASN A 405 -9.36 -2.49 2.19
CA ASN A 405 -7.97 -2.10 2.43
C ASN A 405 -7.04 -3.32 2.57
N LEU A 406 -7.51 -4.42 3.19
CA LEU A 406 -6.79 -5.69 3.22
C LEU A 406 -6.47 -6.16 1.79
N SER A 407 -7.46 -6.14 0.88
CA SER A 407 -7.26 -6.53 -0.52
C SER A 407 -6.18 -5.68 -1.18
N ARG A 408 -6.17 -4.36 -0.97
CA ARG A 408 -5.14 -3.46 -1.52
C ARG A 408 -3.74 -3.78 -0.99
N ASN A 409 -3.60 -3.97 0.31
CA ASN A 409 -2.29 -4.24 0.92
C ASN A 409 -1.76 -5.64 0.56
N LEU A 410 -2.65 -6.64 0.45
CA LEU A 410 -2.28 -7.95 -0.08
C LEU A 410 -1.83 -7.88 -1.54
N GLY A 411 -2.54 -7.09 -2.36
CA GLY A 411 -2.11 -6.81 -3.73
C GLY A 411 -0.72 -6.20 -3.77
N GLY A 412 -0.44 -5.22 -2.91
CA GLY A 412 0.87 -4.58 -2.79
C GLY A 412 1.98 -5.56 -2.41
N ALA A 413 1.75 -6.40 -1.40
CA ALA A 413 2.72 -7.42 -0.98
C ALA A 413 3.03 -8.43 -2.10
N ILE A 414 1.99 -8.90 -2.82
CA ILE A 414 2.16 -9.80 -3.95
C ILE A 414 2.86 -9.10 -5.12
N GLY A 415 2.55 -7.82 -5.37
CA GLY A 415 3.19 -7.04 -6.41
C GLY A 415 4.69 -6.88 -6.20
N ILE A 416 5.12 -6.57 -4.97
CA ILE A 416 6.54 -6.47 -4.60
C ILE A 416 7.23 -7.83 -4.75
N ALA A 417 6.65 -8.91 -4.21
CA ALA A 417 7.22 -10.26 -4.34
C ALA A 417 7.35 -10.71 -5.80
N LEU A 418 6.40 -10.30 -6.65
CA LEU A 418 6.45 -10.58 -8.10
C LEU A 418 7.61 -9.82 -8.76
N ILE A 419 7.80 -8.53 -8.42
CA ILE A 419 8.92 -7.73 -8.90
C ILE A 419 10.24 -8.35 -8.52
N ASP A 420 10.41 -8.66 -7.23
CA ASP A 420 11.66 -9.27 -6.72
C ASP A 420 11.92 -10.61 -7.45
N THR A 421 10.88 -11.44 -7.64
CA THR A 421 11.02 -12.69 -8.39
C THR A 421 11.51 -12.44 -9.83
N ILE A 422 10.96 -11.44 -10.52
CA ILE A 422 11.39 -11.10 -11.89
C ILE A 422 12.85 -10.61 -11.87
N VAL A 423 13.18 -9.68 -10.98
CA VAL A 423 14.53 -9.10 -10.91
C VAL A 423 15.57 -10.17 -10.55
N PHE A 424 15.32 -10.99 -9.52
CA PHE A 424 16.26 -12.04 -9.09
C PHE A 424 16.41 -13.19 -10.08
N SER A 425 15.35 -13.53 -10.83
CA SER A 425 15.43 -14.63 -11.82
C SER A 425 15.92 -14.15 -13.18
N ARG A 426 15.40 -13.00 -13.68
CA ARG A 426 15.69 -12.52 -15.03
C ARG A 426 16.98 -11.71 -15.12
N GLY A 427 17.39 -11.03 -14.03
CA GLY A 427 18.66 -10.29 -14.00
C GLY A 427 19.86 -11.14 -14.42
N PRO A 428 20.16 -12.26 -13.73
CA PRO A 428 21.23 -13.18 -14.13
C PRO A 428 21.08 -13.75 -15.53
N GLU A 429 19.83 -14.10 -15.96
CA GLU A 429 19.59 -14.61 -17.32
C GLU A 429 19.90 -13.55 -18.38
N HIS A 430 19.56 -12.28 -18.14
CA HIS A 430 19.90 -11.18 -19.05
C HIS A 430 21.41 -10.90 -19.06
N ALA A 431 22.10 -11.01 -17.92
CA ALA A 431 23.55 -10.87 -17.87
C ALA A 431 24.25 -11.92 -18.75
N ASP A 432 23.86 -13.20 -18.62
CA ASP A 432 24.38 -14.28 -19.45
C ASP A 432 24.10 -14.04 -20.94
N GLN A 433 22.86 -13.60 -21.26
CA GLN A 433 22.48 -13.26 -22.66
C GLN A 433 23.31 -12.10 -23.22
N ILE A 434 23.60 -11.06 -22.43
CA ILE A 434 24.44 -9.94 -22.87
C ILE A 434 25.86 -10.41 -23.14
N ILE A 435 26.45 -11.26 -22.27
CA ILE A 435 27.77 -11.83 -22.43
C ILE A 435 27.84 -12.69 -23.71
N ASP A 436 26.81 -13.48 -24.00
CA ASP A 436 26.76 -14.26 -25.23
C ASP A 436 26.57 -13.39 -26.46
N LEU A 437 25.76 -12.33 -26.39
CA LEU A 437 25.62 -11.34 -27.46
C LEU A 437 26.95 -10.60 -27.77
N MET A 438 27.79 -10.37 -26.75
CA MET A 438 29.13 -9.78 -27.01
C MET A 438 30.00 -10.67 -27.91
N LYS A 439 29.77 -12.00 -27.93
CA LYS A 439 30.47 -12.95 -28.79
C LYS A 439 29.83 -13.06 -30.17
N GLU A 440 28.49 -13.13 -30.23
CA GLU A 440 27.75 -13.44 -31.45
C GLU A 440 27.35 -12.19 -32.25
N GLU A 441 26.88 -11.12 -31.58
CA GLU A 441 26.37 -9.88 -32.16
C GLU A 441 26.93 -8.65 -31.40
N PRO A 442 28.26 -8.32 -31.54
CA PRO A 442 28.88 -7.25 -30.76
C PRO A 442 28.18 -5.89 -30.87
N ALA A 443 27.68 -5.57 -32.05
CA ALA A 443 26.98 -4.30 -32.30
C ALA A 443 25.68 -4.17 -31.48
N LYS A 444 24.98 -5.29 -31.27
CA LYS A 444 23.76 -5.33 -30.45
C LYS A 444 24.08 -5.26 -28.96
N ALA A 445 25.11 -5.99 -28.54
CA ALA A 445 25.61 -5.91 -27.15
C ALA A 445 26.06 -4.49 -26.81
N ALA A 446 26.84 -3.84 -27.68
CA ALA A 446 27.27 -2.46 -27.54
C ALA A 446 26.08 -1.49 -27.38
N SER A 447 25.04 -1.65 -28.20
CA SER A 447 23.81 -0.85 -28.08
C SER A 447 23.08 -1.02 -26.75
N ILE A 448 23.03 -2.24 -26.21
CA ILE A 448 22.40 -2.52 -24.90
C ILE A 448 23.23 -1.92 -23.75
N LEU A 449 24.55 -2.03 -23.84
CA LEU A 449 25.50 -1.53 -22.85
C LEU A 449 25.74 -0.01 -22.95
N GLY A 450 25.21 0.67 -23.98
CA GLY A 450 25.49 2.09 -24.24
C GLY A 450 26.96 2.38 -24.57
N LEU A 451 27.69 1.37 -25.09
CA LEU A 451 29.09 1.44 -25.46
C LEU A 451 29.26 1.44 -26.98
N THR A 452 30.44 1.79 -27.46
CA THR A 452 30.82 1.55 -28.86
C THR A 452 31.38 0.12 -29.02
N VAL A 453 31.35 -0.43 -30.25
CA VAL A 453 31.84 -1.79 -30.50
C VAL A 453 33.34 -1.91 -30.16
N ASP A 454 34.11 -0.83 -30.33
CA ASP A 454 35.54 -0.78 -30.04
C ASP A 454 35.84 -0.75 -28.52
N GLU A 455 34.88 -0.39 -27.71
CA GLU A 455 34.98 -0.39 -26.22
C GLU A 455 34.63 -1.75 -25.60
N LEU A 456 34.05 -2.66 -26.39
CA LEU A 456 33.76 -4.01 -25.92
C LEU A 456 35.06 -4.80 -25.77
N PRO A 457 35.26 -5.49 -24.64
CA PRO A 457 36.43 -6.37 -24.49
C PRO A 457 36.31 -7.58 -25.43
N ASP A 458 37.48 -8.13 -25.79
CA ASP A 458 37.49 -9.43 -26.46
C ASP A 458 36.85 -10.47 -25.49
N SER A 459 35.92 -11.23 -26.03
CA SER A 459 35.22 -12.28 -25.29
C SER A 459 36.14 -13.35 -24.69
N GLN A 460 37.40 -13.42 -25.13
CA GLN A 460 38.42 -14.33 -24.58
C GLN A 460 39.34 -13.65 -23.56
N ASP A 461 39.20 -12.34 -23.33
CA ASP A 461 39.97 -11.62 -22.31
C ASP A 461 39.22 -11.54 -20.96
N PRO A 462 39.56 -12.40 -19.95
CA PRO A 462 38.89 -12.38 -18.66
C PRO A 462 39.06 -11.06 -17.90
N MET A 463 40.18 -10.35 -18.10
CA MET A 463 40.42 -9.05 -17.44
C MET A 463 39.59 -7.94 -18.09
N GLY A 464 39.47 -7.96 -19.40
CA GLY A 464 38.59 -7.03 -20.12
C GLY A 464 37.13 -7.23 -19.76
N LEU A 465 36.66 -8.49 -19.66
CA LEU A 465 35.30 -8.81 -19.20
C LEU A 465 35.02 -8.28 -17.79
N LEU A 466 35.96 -8.44 -16.84
CA LEU A 466 35.80 -7.88 -15.50
C LEU A 466 35.64 -6.35 -15.50
N GLY A 467 36.28 -5.66 -16.47
CA GLY A 467 36.18 -4.21 -16.60
C GLY A 467 34.80 -3.69 -17.04
N VAL A 468 33.97 -4.52 -17.65
CA VAL A 468 32.61 -4.15 -18.10
C VAL A 468 31.49 -4.82 -17.30
N MET A 469 31.83 -5.68 -16.34
CA MET A 469 30.81 -6.43 -15.55
C MET A 469 29.82 -5.52 -14.83
N ASP A 470 30.26 -4.39 -14.29
CA ASP A 470 29.38 -3.42 -13.64
C ASP A 470 28.32 -2.86 -14.62
N VAL A 471 28.74 -2.60 -15.87
CA VAL A 471 27.82 -2.11 -16.91
C VAL A 471 26.88 -3.22 -17.38
N VAL A 472 27.38 -4.46 -17.49
CA VAL A 472 26.56 -5.65 -17.78
C VAL A 472 25.52 -5.87 -16.68
N GLU A 473 25.90 -5.75 -15.41
CA GLU A 473 24.98 -5.86 -14.29
C GLU A 473 23.91 -4.76 -14.33
N GLN A 474 24.28 -3.50 -14.52
CA GLN A 474 23.32 -2.39 -14.65
C GLN A 474 22.36 -2.59 -15.83
N ALA A 475 22.85 -3.04 -16.97
CA ALA A 475 22.03 -3.29 -18.16
C ALA A 475 21.07 -4.47 -17.93
N SER A 476 21.55 -5.57 -17.33
CA SER A 476 20.75 -6.76 -17.06
C SER A 476 19.63 -6.47 -16.04
N ILE A 477 19.93 -5.73 -14.98
CA ILE A 477 18.95 -5.27 -13.99
C ILE A 477 17.93 -4.33 -14.68
N THR A 478 18.36 -3.44 -15.57
CA THR A 478 17.47 -2.55 -16.33
C THR A 478 16.48 -3.34 -17.17
N LEU A 479 16.93 -4.38 -17.87
CA LEU A 479 16.05 -5.25 -18.67
C LEU A 479 15.03 -6.00 -17.79
N ALA A 480 15.46 -6.54 -16.66
CA ALA A 480 14.58 -7.22 -15.72
C ALA A 480 13.54 -6.25 -15.10
N ILE A 481 13.93 -5.02 -14.80
CA ILE A 481 13.04 -3.96 -14.33
C ILE A 481 12.02 -3.58 -15.41
N ASN A 482 12.43 -3.50 -16.68
CA ASN A 482 11.51 -3.25 -17.78
C ASN A 482 10.45 -4.36 -17.92
N GLU A 483 10.84 -5.63 -17.80
CA GLU A 483 9.90 -6.75 -17.77
C GLU A 483 8.92 -6.61 -16.59
N ALA A 484 9.40 -6.24 -15.41
CA ALA A 484 8.55 -6.02 -14.24
C ALA A 484 7.54 -4.87 -14.46
N TRP A 485 7.93 -3.76 -15.08
CA TRP A 485 7.01 -2.67 -15.45
C TRP A 485 5.92 -3.14 -16.41
N VAL A 486 6.27 -3.91 -17.43
CA VAL A 486 5.31 -4.47 -18.41
C VAL A 486 4.33 -5.41 -17.70
N VAL A 487 4.80 -6.29 -16.81
CA VAL A 487 3.95 -7.20 -16.05
C VAL A 487 2.98 -6.43 -15.16
N LEU A 488 3.45 -5.39 -14.43
CA LEU A 488 2.58 -4.52 -13.64
C LEU A 488 1.52 -3.81 -14.49
N ALA A 489 1.89 -3.33 -15.68
CA ALA A 489 0.97 -2.69 -16.61
C ALA A 489 -0.11 -3.67 -17.08
N LEU A 490 0.26 -4.90 -17.45
CA LEU A 490 -0.68 -5.94 -17.89
C LEU A 490 -1.64 -6.34 -16.78
N ILE A 491 -1.15 -6.57 -15.56
CA ILE A 491 -2.00 -6.88 -14.41
C ILE A 491 -2.96 -5.72 -14.12
N THR A 492 -2.46 -4.48 -14.17
CA THR A 492 -3.30 -3.29 -13.96
C THR A 492 -4.37 -3.15 -15.04
N ALA A 493 -4.04 -3.45 -16.30
CA ALA A 493 -5.00 -3.45 -17.40
C ALA A 493 -6.10 -4.53 -17.24
N MET A 494 -5.86 -5.64 -16.53
CA MET A 494 -6.90 -6.63 -16.22
C MET A 494 -8.07 -6.03 -15.45
N ALA A 495 -7.88 -4.90 -14.74
CA ALA A 495 -8.98 -4.17 -14.10
C ALA A 495 -10.07 -3.77 -15.09
N LEU A 496 -9.75 -3.52 -16.36
CA LEU A 496 -10.73 -3.20 -17.40
C LEU A 496 -11.67 -4.40 -17.65
N GLY A 497 -11.13 -5.62 -17.70
CA GLY A 497 -11.92 -6.85 -17.79
C GLY A 497 -12.84 -7.05 -16.58
N VAL A 498 -12.33 -6.75 -15.38
CA VAL A 498 -13.11 -6.81 -14.14
C VAL A 498 -14.27 -5.81 -14.16
N LEU A 499 -14.03 -4.56 -14.63
CA LEU A 499 -15.05 -3.52 -14.76
C LEU A 499 -16.12 -3.88 -15.81
N LEU A 500 -15.74 -4.52 -16.92
CA LEU A 500 -16.68 -5.04 -17.92
C LEU A 500 -17.54 -6.16 -17.33
N ALA A 501 -16.96 -7.09 -16.59
CA ALA A 501 -17.67 -8.19 -15.93
C ALA A 501 -18.60 -7.72 -14.80
N MET A 502 -18.30 -6.57 -14.18
CA MET A 502 -19.11 -6.01 -13.10
C MET A 502 -20.54 -5.65 -13.55
N GLY A 503 -20.74 -5.25 -14.82
CA GLY A 503 -22.05 -4.78 -15.29
C GLY A 503 -22.52 -3.51 -14.54
N PRO A 504 -23.82 -3.12 -14.58
CA PRO A 504 -24.33 -1.94 -13.90
C PRO A 504 -24.21 -2.04 -12.39
N ILE A 505 -23.86 -0.91 -11.73
CA ILE A 505 -23.78 -0.81 -10.27
C ILE A 505 -25.18 -1.10 -9.70
N ARG A 506 -25.27 -2.11 -8.82
CA ARG A 506 -26.53 -2.42 -8.16
C ARG A 506 -26.78 -1.42 -7.04
N THR A 507 -27.77 -0.54 -7.25
CA THR A 507 -28.33 0.26 -6.16
C THR A 507 -29.30 -0.59 -5.37
N PRO A 508 -29.30 -0.54 -4.02
CA PRO A 508 -30.35 -1.20 -3.23
C PRO A 508 -31.72 -0.70 -3.69
N ALA A 509 -32.67 -1.62 -3.83
CA ALA A 509 -34.06 -1.24 -4.10
C ALA A 509 -34.50 -0.20 -3.05
N PRO A 510 -35.27 0.85 -3.42
CA PRO A 510 -35.80 1.79 -2.47
C PRO A 510 -36.56 1.00 -1.40
N GLN A 511 -36.17 1.15 -0.14
CA GLN A 511 -36.93 0.58 0.98
C GLN A 511 -38.29 1.28 0.94
N VAL A 512 -39.32 0.61 0.43
CA VAL A 512 -40.70 1.07 0.53
C VAL A 512 -40.99 1.18 2.03
N PRO A 513 -41.42 2.35 2.53
CA PRO A 513 -41.77 2.46 3.94
C PRO A 513 -42.89 1.46 4.23
N THR A 514 -42.61 0.46 5.06
CA THR A 514 -43.60 -0.47 5.58
C THR A 514 -44.53 0.28 6.53
N GLY A 515 -45.43 1.09 5.98
CA GLY A 515 -46.30 1.98 6.76
C GLY A 515 -47.51 2.51 6.03
N ALA A 516 -47.71 2.13 4.76
CA ALA A 516 -48.94 2.43 4.06
C ALA A 516 -49.66 1.13 3.69
N ARG A 517 -50.35 0.52 4.64
CA ARG A 517 -51.50 -0.32 4.34
C ARG A 517 -52.75 0.54 4.47
N PRO A 518 -53.68 0.48 3.48
CA PRO A 518 -54.88 1.25 3.48
C PRO A 518 -55.83 0.87 4.63
#